data_66593051ed1d7c6b55554058902a08b1
#
_entry.id   66593051ed1d7c6b55554058902a08b1
#
_cell.length_a   1.000
_cell.length_b   1.000
_cell.length_c   1.000
_cell.angle_alpha   90.00
_cell.angle_beta   90.00
_cell.angle_gamma   90.00
#
_symmetry.space_group_name_H-M   'P 1'
#
loop_
_entity.id
_entity.type
_entity.pdbx_description
1 polymer ?
#
loop_
_entity_poly.entity_id
_entity_poly.type
_entity_poly.pdbx_seq_one_letter_code
_entity_poly.pdbx_strand_id
1 'polypeptide(L)'
;MEKLFERHDQYLAEIPTKFVRGVIDEIDWSLRLIAIKGPKGVGKSTLMLQYIKLNFSADDRHVLYCSADTNYFTTHTLVDTADKFCKIGGRYLFIDEIHKYENWSREIKEIYDLHRELHIVISGSSLLQINDGHSDLSRRLTEYQMSGLSFREFMCMMTGVNIEPIELSSLLNSPNLFCQEVKRHFHPLEYFHLYLKEGYYPFYFEYRKMYHNVIENGSNDIGDDE
;
A
#
# COMPACT_ATOMS: atom_id res chain seq x y z
N MET A 1 15.60 -14.80 -10.72
CA MET A 1 15.76 -13.90 -9.58
C MET A 1 16.35 -12.55 -10.01
N GLU A 2 17.43 -12.52 -10.81
CA GLU A 2 18.10 -11.28 -11.25
C GLU A 2 17.12 -10.24 -11.82
N LYS A 3 16.31 -10.60 -12.80
CA LYS A 3 15.27 -9.70 -13.37
C LYS A 3 14.27 -9.14 -12.34
N LEU A 4 13.97 -9.88 -11.26
CA LEU A 4 13.08 -9.38 -10.21
C LEU A 4 13.80 -8.35 -9.36
N PHE A 5 15.08 -8.57 -9.04
CA PHE A 5 15.87 -7.59 -8.31
C PHE A 5 16.17 -6.32 -9.14
N GLU A 6 16.44 -6.44 -10.43
CA GLU A 6 16.59 -5.28 -11.32
C GLU A 6 15.33 -4.38 -11.28
N ARG A 7 14.14 -4.97 -11.35
CA ARG A 7 12.87 -4.24 -11.24
C ARG A 7 12.65 -3.67 -9.84
N HIS A 8 12.96 -4.44 -8.80
CA HIS A 8 12.90 -3.99 -7.42
C HIS A 8 13.75 -2.75 -7.21
N ASP A 9 15.02 -2.79 -7.64
CA ASP A 9 15.96 -1.68 -7.53
C ASP A 9 15.45 -0.44 -8.29
N GLN A 10 14.90 -0.64 -9.50
CA GLN A 10 14.32 0.43 -10.30
C GLN A 10 13.12 1.09 -9.59
N TYR A 11 12.18 0.32 -9.05
CA TYR A 11 11.04 0.87 -8.31
C TYR A 11 11.49 1.64 -7.06
N LEU A 12 12.46 1.13 -6.31
CA LEU A 12 12.98 1.82 -5.14
C LEU A 12 13.72 3.11 -5.48
N ALA A 13 14.42 3.17 -6.61
CA ALA A 13 15.09 4.40 -7.07
C ALA A 13 14.07 5.52 -7.31
N GLU A 14 12.95 5.20 -7.93
CA GLU A 14 11.94 6.17 -8.38
C GLU A 14 10.97 6.61 -7.26
N ILE A 15 10.77 5.80 -6.20
CA ILE A 15 9.74 6.08 -5.19
C ILE A 15 10.09 7.29 -4.31
N PRO A 16 9.21 8.32 -4.23
CA PRO A 16 9.43 9.47 -3.36
C PRO A 16 9.09 9.13 -1.90
N THR A 17 9.86 9.71 -0.96
CA THR A 17 9.63 9.56 0.49
C THR A 17 9.31 10.89 1.20
N LYS A 18 9.05 11.97 0.44
CA LYS A 18 8.70 13.28 1.02
C LYS A 18 7.38 13.27 1.77
N PHE A 19 6.43 12.48 1.28
CA PHE A 19 5.14 12.28 1.91
C PHE A 19 4.94 10.77 2.07
N VAL A 20 4.67 10.35 3.29
CA VAL A 20 4.37 8.96 3.64
C VAL A 20 3.02 8.95 4.34
N ARG A 21 2.17 8.00 3.98
CA ARG A 21 0.84 7.84 4.59
C ARG A 21 0.95 7.38 6.04
N GLY A 22 0.16 7.99 6.94
CA GLY A 22 0.16 7.62 8.37
C GLY A 22 -0.18 6.16 8.65
N VAL A 23 -0.91 5.50 7.76
CA VAL A 23 -1.20 4.06 7.87
C VAL A 23 0.06 3.17 7.92
N ILE A 24 1.23 3.67 7.50
CA ILE A 24 2.50 2.92 7.58
C ILE A 24 2.86 2.59 9.03
N ASP A 25 2.53 3.48 9.98
CA ASP A 25 2.80 3.33 11.41
C ASP A 25 1.74 2.48 12.12
N GLU A 26 0.58 2.27 11.48
CA GLU A 26 -0.51 1.44 12.00
C GLU A 26 -0.31 -0.05 11.69
N ILE A 27 0.53 -0.37 10.69
CA ILE A 27 0.81 -1.74 10.26
C ILE A 27 1.87 -2.36 11.17
N ASP A 28 1.56 -3.49 11.79
CA ASP A 28 2.56 -4.31 12.49
C ASP A 28 3.36 -5.14 11.45
N TRP A 29 4.45 -4.57 10.97
CA TRP A 29 5.33 -5.18 9.98
C TRP A 29 6.13 -6.38 10.49
N SER A 30 6.06 -6.68 11.80
CA SER A 30 6.68 -7.88 12.38
C SER A 30 5.89 -9.15 12.11
N LEU A 31 4.64 -9.02 11.67
CA LEU A 31 3.78 -10.15 11.34
C LEU A 31 4.27 -10.88 10.09
N ARG A 32 4.12 -12.20 10.08
CA ARG A 32 4.61 -13.05 9.00
C ARG A 32 3.80 -12.97 7.70
N LEU A 33 2.51 -12.65 7.79
CA LEU A 33 1.64 -12.54 6.62
C LEU A 33 0.68 -11.37 6.78
N ILE A 34 0.88 -10.36 5.94
CA ILE A 34 0.13 -9.10 5.94
C ILE A 34 -0.56 -8.92 4.59
N ALA A 35 -1.82 -8.52 4.58
CA ALA A 35 -2.52 -8.05 3.39
C ALA A 35 -2.90 -6.58 3.53
N ILE A 36 -2.47 -5.77 2.56
CA ILE A 36 -2.87 -4.36 2.43
C ILE A 36 -3.95 -4.28 1.36
N LYS A 37 -5.20 -4.07 1.79
CA LYS A 37 -6.38 -3.97 0.95
C LYS A 37 -6.81 -2.52 0.74
N GLY A 38 -7.41 -2.22 -0.37
CA GLY A 38 -7.98 -0.89 -0.62
C GLY A 38 -8.24 -0.64 -2.08
N PRO A 39 -9.03 0.39 -2.43
CA PRO A 39 -9.33 0.74 -3.81
C PRO A 39 -8.08 0.93 -4.66
N LYS A 40 -8.21 0.75 -5.97
CA LYS A 40 -7.13 1.07 -6.91
C LYS A 40 -6.80 2.57 -6.82
N GLY A 41 -5.51 2.90 -6.83
CA GLY A 41 -5.06 4.31 -6.80
C GLY A 41 -4.92 4.94 -5.41
N VAL A 42 -5.21 4.24 -4.30
CA VAL A 42 -5.02 4.80 -2.94
C VAL A 42 -3.56 4.81 -2.46
N GLY A 43 -2.63 4.22 -3.24
CA GLY A 43 -1.20 4.25 -2.94
C GLY A 43 -0.65 3.01 -2.21
N LYS A 44 -1.28 1.83 -2.34
CA LYS A 44 -0.79 0.58 -1.70
C LYS A 44 0.63 0.21 -2.13
N SER A 45 0.89 0.19 -3.44
CA SER A 45 2.22 -0.09 -4.00
C SER A 45 3.26 0.90 -3.51
N THR A 46 2.89 2.20 -3.51
CA THR A 46 3.73 3.29 -2.98
C THR A 46 4.07 3.06 -1.51
N LEU A 47 3.08 2.71 -0.68
CA LEU A 47 3.28 2.45 0.75
C LEU A 47 4.27 1.30 1.00
N MET A 48 4.13 0.18 0.29
CA MET A 48 5.05 -0.96 0.41
C MET A 48 6.47 -0.58 0.00
N LEU A 49 6.64 0.12 -1.13
CA LEU A 49 7.95 0.57 -1.61
C LEU A 49 8.57 1.61 -0.67
N GLN A 50 7.77 2.53 -0.12
CA GLN A 50 8.23 3.49 0.89
C GLN A 50 8.70 2.78 2.16
N TYR A 51 7.93 1.80 2.65
CA TYR A 51 8.36 1.02 3.81
C TYR A 51 9.70 0.32 3.57
N ILE A 52 9.87 -0.31 2.41
CA ILE A 52 11.15 -0.96 2.04
C ILE A 52 12.27 0.08 2.02
N LYS A 53 12.08 1.19 1.31
CA LYS A 53 13.11 2.24 1.16
C LYS A 53 13.55 2.88 2.48
N LEU A 54 12.64 2.95 3.46
CA LEU A 54 12.90 3.57 4.76
C LEU A 54 13.53 2.61 5.78
N ASN A 55 13.36 1.29 5.61
CA ASN A 55 13.75 0.31 6.61
C ASN A 55 14.85 -0.66 6.16
N PHE A 56 15.18 -0.71 4.87
CA PHE A 56 16.20 -1.59 4.31
C PHE A 56 17.23 -0.79 3.52
N SER A 57 18.45 -1.29 3.47
CA SER A 57 19.50 -0.71 2.60
C SER A 57 19.18 -0.97 1.13
N ALA A 58 19.60 -0.06 0.25
CA ALA A 58 19.28 -0.14 -1.18
C ALA A 58 19.82 -1.41 -1.88
N ASP A 59 20.91 -1.98 -1.34
CA ASP A 59 21.54 -3.21 -1.81
C ASP A 59 21.19 -4.45 -1.00
N ASP A 60 20.19 -4.34 -0.08
CA ASP A 60 19.77 -5.47 0.75
C ASP A 60 19.01 -6.49 -0.11
N ARG A 61 19.58 -7.68 -0.25
CA ARG A 61 19.01 -8.81 -0.99
C ARG A 61 18.14 -9.74 -0.13
N HIS A 62 17.92 -9.41 1.15
CA HIS A 62 16.98 -10.12 2.02
C HIS A 62 15.54 -9.62 1.85
N VAL A 63 15.32 -8.52 1.12
CA VAL A 63 14.01 -7.98 0.78
C VAL A 63 13.80 -7.99 -0.74
N LEU A 64 12.60 -8.36 -1.17
CA LEU A 64 12.19 -8.36 -2.56
C LEU A 64 10.77 -7.82 -2.70
N TYR A 65 10.59 -6.85 -3.59
CA TYR A 65 9.28 -6.40 -4.08
C TYR A 65 9.09 -6.89 -5.51
N CYS A 66 7.92 -7.45 -5.79
CA CYS A 66 7.49 -7.83 -7.14
C CYS A 66 5.98 -7.61 -7.30
N SER A 67 5.52 -7.43 -8.53
CA SER A 67 4.10 -7.36 -8.85
C SER A 67 3.64 -8.65 -9.51
N ALA A 68 2.53 -9.21 -9.02
CA ALA A 68 1.90 -10.41 -9.59
C ALA A 68 1.32 -10.17 -11.00
N ASP A 69 1.08 -8.91 -11.36
CA ASP A 69 0.60 -8.46 -12.68
C ASP A 69 1.71 -8.37 -13.74
N THR A 70 2.79 -9.14 -13.60
CA THR A 70 3.90 -9.10 -14.56
C THR A 70 4.00 -10.38 -15.37
N ASN A 71 4.49 -10.26 -16.63
CA ASN A 71 4.75 -11.41 -17.48
C ASN A 71 5.70 -12.46 -16.87
N TYR A 72 6.42 -12.13 -15.80
CA TYR A 72 7.25 -13.08 -15.06
C TYR A 72 6.40 -14.24 -14.52
N PHE A 73 5.24 -13.93 -13.95
CA PHE A 73 4.33 -14.90 -13.34
C PHE A 73 3.44 -15.66 -14.33
N THR A 74 3.54 -15.39 -15.62
CA THR A 74 2.92 -16.26 -16.65
C THR A 74 3.68 -17.59 -16.84
N THR A 75 4.96 -17.63 -16.44
CA THR A 75 5.84 -18.79 -16.61
C THR A 75 6.48 -19.28 -15.31
N HIS A 76 6.31 -18.56 -14.22
CA HIS A 76 6.86 -18.88 -12.91
C HIS A 76 5.76 -18.82 -11.86
N THR A 77 5.77 -19.77 -10.92
CA THR A 77 4.84 -19.74 -9.78
C THR A 77 5.35 -18.87 -8.64
N LEU A 78 4.45 -18.47 -7.76
CA LEU A 78 4.83 -17.77 -6.53
C LEU A 78 5.67 -18.66 -5.62
N VAL A 79 5.32 -19.95 -5.53
CA VAL A 79 6.07 -20.96 -4.74
C VAL A 79 7.50 -21.08 -5.24
N ASP A 80 7.71 -21.32 -6.55
CA ASP A 80 9.05 -21.41 -7.13
C ASP A 80 9.88 -20.15 -6.91
N THR A 81 9.22 -19.00 -6.95
CA THR A 81 9.86 -17.70 -6.74
C THR A 81 10.29 -17.54 -5.28
N ALA A 82 9.41 -17.86 -4.34
CA ALA A 82 9.72 -17.83 -2.90
C ALA A 82 10.83 -18.82 -2.52
N ASP A 83 10.80 -20.03 -3.08
CA ASP A 83 11.84 -21.04 -2.88
C ASP A 83 13.22 -20.54 -3.33
N LYS A 84 13.29 -19.97 -4.53
CA LYS A 84 14.54 -19.40 -5.06
C LYS A 84 15.01 -18.21 -4.23
N PHE A 85 14.08 -17.37 -3.78
CA PHE A 85 14.38 -16.22 -2.95
C PHE A 85 14.92 -16.63 -1.57
N CYS A 86 14.26 -17.58 -0.91
CA CYS A 86 14.71 -18.09 0.39
C CYS A 86 16.08 -18.79 0.29
N LYS A 87 16.38 -19.52 -0.80
CA LYS A 87 17.68 -20.18 -1.01
C LYS A 87 18.85 -19.20 -1.09
N ILE A 88 18.60 -17.96 -1.50
CA ILE A 88 19.64 -16.90 -1.53
C ILE A 88 19.63 -16.02 -0.27
N GLY A 89 18.89 -16.41 0.76
CA GLY A 89 18.82 -15.68 2.03
C GLY A 89 17.68 -14.71 2.18
N GLY A 90 16.70 -14.73 1.26
CA GLY A 90 15.51 -13.85 1.31
C GLY A 90 14.70 -14.01 2.58
N ARG A 91 14.20 -12.90 3.14
CA ARG A 91 13.45 -12.82 4.41
C ARG A 91 12.13 -12.06 4.30
N TYR A 92 12.04 -11.06 3.42
CA TYR A 92 10.87 -10.19 3.28
C TYR A 92 10.43 -10.16 1.82
N LEU A 93 9.27 -10.75 1.53
CA LEU A 93 8.71 -10.83 0.17
C LEU A 93 7.45 -9.98 0.09
N PHE A 94 7.50 -8.91 -0.72
CA PHE A 94 6.40 -8.02 -0.99
C PHE A 94 5.83 -8.35 -2.38
N ILE A 95 4.55 -8.71 -2.44
CA ILE A 95 3.85 -9.08 -3.68
C ILE A 95 2.68 -8.14 -3.90
N ASP A 96 2.81 -7.29 -4.90
CA ASP A 96 1.78 -6.32 -5.27
C ASP A 96 0.77 -6.91 -6.25
N GLU A 97 -0.47 -6.37 -6.23
CA GLU A 97 -1.57 -6.78 -7.12
C GLU A 97 -1.82 -8.30 -7.14
N ILE A 98 -1.76 -8.93 -5.95
CA ILE A 98 -1.83 -10.40 -5.80
C ILE A 98 -3.07 -11.03 -6.45
N HIS A 99 -4.19 -10.29 -6.53
CA HIS A 99 -5.44 -10.74 -7.13
C HIS A 99 -5.35 -10.98 -8.65
N LYS A 100 -4.30 -10.50 -9.30
CA LYS A 100 -4.02 -10.77 -10.71
C LYS A 100 -3.44 -12.16 -10.95
N TYR A 101 -3.06 -12.87 -9.89
CA TYR A 101 -2.55 -14.24 -9.96
C TYR A 101 -3.62 -15.24 -9.50
N GLU A 102 -4.11 -16.10 -10.40
CA GLU A 102 -5.32 -16.90 -10.21
C GLU A 102 -5.30 -17.81 -8.96
N ASN A 103 -4.20 -18.47 -8.67
CA ASN A 103 -4.07 -19.42 -7.56
C ASN A 103 -3.36 -18.84 -6.32
N TRP A 104 -3.34 -17.52 -6.19
CA TRP A 104 -2.54 -16.81 -5.20
C TRP A 104 -2.72 -17.31 -3.77
N SER A 105 -3.94 -17.55 -3.33
CA SER A 105 -4.22 -17.88 -1.92
C SER A 105 -3.71 -19.25 -1.53
N ARG A 106 -3.81 -20.23 -2.43
CA ARG A 106 -3.27 -21.58 -2.24
C ARG A 106 -1.74 -21.54 -2.17
N GLU A 107 -1.13 -20.81 -3.09
CA GLU A 107 0.34 -20.71 -3.14
C GLU A 107 0.89 -19.88 -1.98
N ILE A 108 0.25 -18.79 -1.58
CA ILE A 108 0.66 -18.03 -0.38
C ILE A 108 0.57 -18.89 0.88
N LYS A 109 -0.49 -19.71 1.01
CA LYS A 109 -0.58 -20.67 2.13
C LYS A 109 0.58 -21.66 2.11
N GLU A 110 0.89 -22.24 0.96
CA GLU A 110 1.99 -23.18 0.79
C GLU A 110 3.33 -22.54 1.15
N ILE A 111 3.62 -21.35 0.65
CA ILE A 111 4.82 -20.57 0.97
C ILE A 111 4.92 -20.30 2.48
N TYR A 112 3.81 -19.86 3.09
CA TYR A 112 3.76 -19.59 4.52
C TYR A 112 4.06 -20.83 5.38
N ASP A 113 3.55 -22.00 4.99
CA ASP A 113 3.73 -23.25 5.72
C ASP A 113 5.16 -23.83 5.52
N LEU A 114 5.76 -23.67 4.33
CA LEU A 114 7.11 -24.15 4.01
C LEU A 114 8.22 -23.25 4.55
N HIS A 115 8.10 -21.93 4.45
CA HIS A 115 9.15 -20.96 4.78
C HIS A 115 8.84 -20.19 6.05
N ARG A 116 9.12 -20.79 7.21
CA ARG A 116 8.76 -20.24 8.54
C ARG A 116 9.41 -18.90 8.86
N GLU A 117 10.57 -18.61 8.26
CA GLU A 117 11.36 -17.40 8.46
C GLU A 117 11.01 -16.27 7.46
N LEU A 118 10.15 -16.56 6.48
CA LEU A 118 9.75 -15.59 5.47
C LEU A 118 8.59 -14.74 5.96
N HIS A 119 8.74 -13.42 5.86
CA HIS A 119 7.68 -12.45 6.02
C HIS A 119 7.10 -12.13 4.64
N ILE A 120 5.79 -12.20 4.52
CA ILE A 120 5.07 -12.01 3.26
C ILE A 120 4.11 -10.84 3.43
N VAL A 121 4.23 -9.85 2.56
CA VAL A 121 3.30 -8.73 2.47
C VAL A 121 2.64 -8.75 1.09
N ILE A 122 1.33 -8.84 1.06
CA ILE A 122 0.57 -8.84 -0.20
C ILE A 122 -0.29 -7.58 -0.30
N SER A 123 -0.50 -7.07 -1.50
CA SER A 123 -1.49 -6.04 -1.74
C SER A 123 -2.54 -6.48 -2.75
N GLY A 124 -3.71 -5.87 -2.67
CA GLY A 124 -4.75 -6.12 -3.64
C GLY A 124 -5.92 -5.15 -3.54
N SER A 125 -6.86 -5.23 -4.50
CA SER A 125 -8.08 -4.45 -4.43
C SER A 125 -8.94 -4.84 -3.22
N SER A 126 -9.89 -3.99 -2.84
CA SER A 126 -10.87 -4.27 -1.77
C SER A 126 -11.76 -5.48 -2.06
N LEU A 127 -11.82 -5.88 -3.33
CA LEU A 127 -12.53 -7.08 -3.82
C LEU A 127 -11.75 -8.39 -3.62
N LEU A 128 -10.60 -8.39 -2.94
CA LEU A 128 -10.01 -9.61 -2.41
C LEU A 128 -11.00 -10.23 -1.41
N GLN A 129 -12.13 -10.68 -1.94
CA GLN A 129 -13.07 -11.46 -1.14
C GLN A 129 -12.40 -12.79 -0.85
N ILE A 130 -12.29 -13.08 0.42
CA ILE A 130 -11.96 -14.41 0.93
C ILE A 130 -13.22 -15.26 0.72
N ASN A 131 -13.63 -15.48 -0.53
CA ASN A 131 -14.77 -16.32 -0.87
C ASN A 131 -14.27 -17.74 -1.09
N ASP A 132 -14.93 -18.66 -0.38
CA ASP A 132 -15.00 -20.10 -0.61
C ASP A 132 -13.66 -20.85 -0.82
N GLY A 133 -13.02 -21.26 0.25
CA GLY A 133 -11.80 -22.06 0.28
C GLY A 133 -10.64 -21.44 1.04
N HIS A 134 -10.77 -20.20 1.49
CA HIS A 134 -9.73 -19.43 2.18
C HIS A 134 -9.78 -19.51 3.71
N SER A 135 -10.62 -20.34 4.30
CA SER A 135 -10.76 -20.48 5.76
C SER A 135 -9.41 -20.75 6.46
N ASP A 136 -8.49 -21.43 5.78
CA ASP A 136 -7.17 -21.75 6.31
C ASP A 136 -6.19 -20.55 6.26
N LEU A 137 -6.34 -19.64 5.27
CA LEU A 137 -5.51 -18.44 5.17
C LEU A 137 -5.95 -17.37 6.15
N SER A 138 -7.27 -17.27 6.42
CA SER A 138 -7.85 -16.26 7.32
C SER A 138 -7.31 -16.29 8.74
N ARG A 139 -6.81 -17.45 9.20
CA ARG A 139 -6.17 -17.60 10.53
C ARG A 139 -4.71 -17.17 10.56
N ARG A 140 -4.08 -16.96 9.40
CA ARG A 140 -2.67 -16.64 9.23
C ARG A 140 -2.45 -15.21 8.77
N LEU A 141 -3.42 -14.64 8.11
CA LEU A 141 -3.38 -13.35 7.43
C LEU A 141 -3.92 -12.24 8.33
N THR A 142 -3.14 -11.20 8.51
CA THR A 142 -3.62 -9.94 9.11
C THR A 142 -3.89 -8.93 8.01
N GLU A 143 -5.09 -8.39 7.99
CA GLU A 143 -5.57 -7.49 6.96
C GLU A 143 -5.58 -6.05 7.44
N TYR A 144 -5.01 -5.15 6.65
CA TYR A 144 -5.05 -3.72 6.86
C TYR A 144 -5.79 -3.05 5.71
N GLN A 145 -6.80 -2.25 6.07
CA GLN A 145 -7.60 -1.53 5.07
C GLN A 145 -7.00 -0.16 4.82
N MET A 146 -6.55 0.08 3.60
CA MET A 146 -6.04 1.37 3.15
C MET A 146 -7.12 2.14 2.40
N SER A 147 -7.66 3.18 3.03
CA SER A 147 -8.61 4.12 2.42
C SER A 147 -7.89 5.19 1.61
N GLY A 148 -8.63 6.05 0.92
CA GLY A 148 -8.07 7.24 0.30
C GLY A 148 -7.45 8.22 1.31
N LEU A 149 -6.93 9.34 0.83
CA LEU A 149 -6.34 10.37 1.69
C LEU A 149 -7.36 10.91 2.68
N SER A 150 -6.97 11.04 3.93
CA SER A 150 -7.68 11.90 4.87
C SER A 150 -7.48 13.36 4.48
N PHE A 151 -8.37 14.26 4.95
CA PHE A 151 -8.20 15.69 4.70
C PHE A 151 -6.85 16.22 5.22
N ARG A 152 -6.38 15.72 6.35
CA ARG A 152 -5.07 16.04 6.91
C ARG A 152 -3.92 15.64 5.97
N GLU A 153 -3.95 14.44 5.42
CA GLU A 153 -2.96 13.95 4.45
C GLU A 153 -2.99 14.75 3.15
N PHE A 154 -4.21 15.05 2.66
CA PHE A 154 -4.40 15.90 1.50
C PHE A 154 -3.79 17.30 1.72
N MET A 155 -4.02 17.91 2.89
CA MET A 155 -3.41 19.19 3.25
C MET A 155 -1.89 19.12 3.30
N CYS A 156 -1.33 18.05 3.88
CA CYS A 156 0.11 17.84 3.90
C CYS A 156 0.69 17.78 2.47
N MET A 157 0.05 17.05 1.56
CA MET A 157 0.48 16.98 0.15
C MET A 157 0.34 18.32 -0.57
N MET A 158 -0.72 19.10 -0.30
CA MET A 158 -0.97 20.40 -0.93
C MET A 158 -0.01 21.50 -0.47
N THR A 159 0.30 21.52 0.82
CA THR A 159 1.00 22.65 1.46
C THR A 159 2.43 22.31 1.87
N GLY A 160 2.77 21.03 1.96
CA GLY A 160 4.03 20.56 2.54
C GLY A 160 4.09 20.65 4.08
N VAL A 161 3.00 21.08 4.73
CA VAL A 161 2.93 21.20 6.20
C VAL A 161 2.39 19.90 6.77
N ASN A 162 3.20 19.23 7.58
CA ASN A 162 2.75 18.06 8.34
C ASN A 162 1.96 18.51 9.57
N ILE A 163 0.74 17.99 9.72
CA ILE A 163 -0.11 18.18 10.89
C ILE A 163 -0.22 16.83 11.59
N GLU A 164 0.34 16.75 12.78
CA GLU A 164 0.27 15.50 13.55
C GLU A 164 -1.16 15.17 13.99
N PRO A 165 -1.53 13.88 14.06
CA PRO A 165 -2.79 13.47 14.65
C PRO A 165 -2.89 13.94 16.11
N ILE A 166 -4.08 14.37 16.50
CA ILE A 166 -4.36 14.81 17.87
C ILE A 166 -5.36 13.85 18.50
N GLU A 167 -5.06 13.45 19.72
CA GLU A 167 -6.00 12.68 20.54
C GLU A 167 -7.28 13.48 20.81
N LEU A 168 -8.44 12.82 20.71
CA LEU A 168 -9.74 13.46 20.93
C LEU A 168 -9.82 14.15 22.30
N SER A 169 -9.26 13.55 23.34
CA SER A 169 -9.18 14.12 24.69
C SER A 169 -8.45 15.46 24.71
N SER A 170 -7.33 15.56 24.02
CA SER A 170 -6.53 16.79 23.89
C SER A 170 -7.29 17.88 23.11
N LEU A 171 -7.96 17.48 22.04
CA LEU A 171 -8.79 18.37 21.24
C LEU A 171 -9.97 18.94 22.05
N LEU A 172 -10.64 18.13 22.86
CA LEU A 172 -11.77 18.56 23.69
C LEU A 172 -11.33 19.47 24.84
N ASN A 173 -10.14 19.23 25.40
CA ASN A 173 -9.60 20.05 26.50
C ASN A 173 -9.07 21.43 26.05
N SER A 174 -8.55 21.51 24.80
CA SER A 174 -7.91 22.74 24.33
C SER A 174 -8.16 23.00 22.82
N PRO A 175 -9.43 23.10 22.38
CA PRO A 175 -9.76 23.21 20.95
C PRO A 175 -9.19 24.48 20.30
N ASN A 176 -9.11 25.59 21.05
CA ASN A 176 -8.62 26.85 20.53
C ASN A 176 -7.12 26.83 20.20
N LEU A 177 -6.32 26.13 21.00
CA LEU A 177 -4.88 26.03 20.74
C LEU A 177 -4.62 25.30 19.41
N PHE A 178 -5.31 24.20 19.19
CA PHE A 178 -5.21 23.47 17.94
C PHE A 178 -5.67 24.30 16.72
N CYS A 179 -6.83 24.95 16.83
CA CYS A 179 -7.33 25.82 15.77
C CYS A 179 -6.37 26.97 15.45
N GLN A 180 -5.72 27.55 16.45
CA GLN A 180 -4.73 28.61 16.25
C GLN A 180 -3.47 28.08 15.56
N GLU A 181 -2.99 26.92 15.97
CA GLU A 181 -1.81 26.30 15.36
C GLU A 181 -2.04 26.01 13.88
N VAL A 182 -3.15 25.35 13.53
CA VAL A 182 -3.49 25.06 12.13
C VAL A 182 -3.64 26.35 11.32
N LYS A 183 -4.33 27.38 11.86
CA LYS A 183 -4.56 28.66 11.18
C LYS A 183 -3.28 29.49 10.96
N ARG A 184 -2.20 29.22 11.69
CA ARG A 184 -0.89 29.85 11.41
C ARG A 184 -0.30 29.41 10.07
N HIS A 185 -0.63 28.24 9.62
CA HIS A 185 -0.05 27.66 8.40
C HIS A 185 -0.96 27.85 7.19
N PHE A 186 -2.28 27.74 7.36
CA PHE A 186 -3.26 27.86 6.26
C PHE A 186 -4.69 27.97 6.79
N HIS A 187 -5.64 28.28 5.88
CA HIS A 187 -7.07 28.28 6.18
C HIS A 187 -7.71 26.97 5.68
N PRO A 188 -7.94 25.95 6.56
CA PRO A 188 -8.35 24.61 6.13
C PRO A 188 -9.62 24.61 5.27
N LEU A 189 -10.60 25.47 5.56
CA LEU A 189 -11.88 25.49 4.86
C LEU A 189 -11.76 25.89 3.39
N GLU A 190 -10.74 26.66 3.01
CA GLU A 190 -10.49 27.04 1.61
C GLU A 190 -10.15 25.80 0.76
N TYR A 191 -9.49 24.79 1.38
CA TYR A 191 -9.10 23.56 0.71
C TYR A 191 -10.14 22.45 0.83
N PHE A 192 -11.09 22.57 1.78
CA PHE A 192 -12.03 21.51 2.08
C PHE A 192 -12.95 21.19 0.88
N HIS A 193 -13.39 22.23 0.16
CA HIS A 193 -14.20 22.04 -1.05
C HIS A 193 -13.42 21.28 -2.14
N LEU A 194 -12.14 21.59 -2.32
CA LEU A 194 -11.27 20.90 -3.27
C LEU A 194 -11.05 19.44 -2.85
N TYR A 195 -10.84 19.21 -1.55
CA TYR A 195 -10.72 17.86 -1.01
C TYR A 195 -11.97 17.00 -1.27
N LEU A 196 -13.15 17.54 -1.02
CA LEU A 196 -14.41 16.82 -1.28
C LEU A 196 -14.59 16.47 -2.75
N LYS A 197 -14.07 17.30 -3.63
CA LYS A 197 -14.20 17.11 -5.08
C LYS A 197 -13.13 16.15 -5.64
N GLU A 198 -11.90 16.27 -5.20
CA GLU A 198 -10.74 15.67 -5.88
C GLU A 198 -9.70 15.04 -4.92
N GLY A 199 -9.86 15.23 -3.61
CA GLY A 199 -8.82 14.96 -2.62
C GLY A 199 -8.66 13.51 -2.17
N TYR A 200 -9.50 12.58 -2.64
CA TYR A 200 -9.51 11.21 -2.13
C TYR A 200 -8.30 10.39 -2.59
N TYR A 201 -7.87 10.56 -3.84
CA TYR A 201 -6.80 9.75 -4.43
C TYR A 201 -5.46 10.49 -4.54
N PRO A 202 -4.34 9.91 -4.06
CA PRO A 202 -3.01 10.53 -4.16
C PRO A 202 -2.59 10.89 -5.59
N PHE A 203 -2.97 10.11 -6.59
CA PHE A 203 -2.62 10.34 -7.99
C PHE A 203 -3.19 11.66 -8.56
N TYR A 204 -4.13 12.30 -7.88
CA TYR A 204 -4.57 13.66 -8.23
C TYR A 204 -3.40 14.64 -8.38
N PHE A 205 -2.38 14.52 -7.53
CA PHE A 205 -1.23 15.41 -7.54
C PHE A 205 -0.30 15.17 -8.72
N GLU A 206 -0.27 13.95 -9.26
CA GLU A 206 0.55 13.58 -10.41
C GLU A 206 -0.16 13.90 -11.74
N TYR A 207 -1.47 13.69 -11.78
CA TYR A 207 -2.26 13.72 -13.02
C TYR A 207 -3.44 14.68 -12.98
N ARG A 208 -3.29 15.84 -12.34
CA ARG A 208 -4.38 16.79 -12.10
C ARG A 208 -5.23 17.10 -13.33
N LYS A 209 -4.62 17.20 -14.54
CA LYS A 209 -5.34 17.44 -15.79
C LYS A 209 -6.13 16.25 -16.32
N MET A 210 -5.78 15.03 -15.89
CA MET A 210 -6.40 13.77 -16.36
C MET A 210 -7.24 13.09 -15.28
N TYR A 211 -7.30 13.68 -14.09
CA TYR A 211 -7.92 13.08 -12.90
C TYR A 211 -9.35 12.60 -13.12
N HIS A 212 -10.20 13.44 -13.72
CA HIS A 212 -11.61 13.11 -14.00
C HIS A 212 -11.72 11.91 -14.94
N ASN A 213 -10.92 11.88 -16.00
CA ASN A 213 -10.94 10.78 -16.98
C ASN A 213 -10.50 9.44 -16.35
N VAL A 214 -9.58 9.49 -15.41
CA VAL A 214 -9.07 8.28 -14.72
C VAL A 214 -10.10 7.73 -13.74
N ILE A 215 -10.83 8.61 -13.04
CA ILE A 215 -11.90 8.19 -12.12
C ILE A 215 -13.09 7.61 -12.89
N GLU A 216 -13.53 8.27 -13.96
CA GLU A 216 -14.64 7.81 -14.79
C GLU A 216 -14.34 6.44 -15.41
N ASN A 217 -13.14 6.22 -15.92
CA ASN A 217 -12.73 4.92 -16.46
C ASN A 217 -12.56 3.85 -15.38
N GLY A 218 -12.08 4.20 -14.19
CA GLY A 218 -11.95 3.28 -13.06
C GLY A 218 -13.28 2.87 -12.42
N SER A 219 -14.31 3.71 -12.52
CA SER A 219 -15.67 3.36 -12.05
C SER A 219 -16.41 2.42 -13.02
N ASN A 220 -16.02 2.37 -14.28
CA ASN A 220 -16.58 1.41 -15.25
C ASN A 220 -16.05 -0.02 -15.02
N ASP A 221 -14.87 -0.17 -14.42
CA ASP A 221 -14.35 -1.50 -14.02
C ASP A 221 -15.08 -2.12 -12.80
N ILE A 222 -15.96 -1.35 -12.12
CA ILE A 222 -16.72 -1.80 -10.94
C ILE A 222 -18.16 -2.23 -11.33
N GLY A 223 -18.59 -1.97 -12.55
CA GLY A 223 -19.99 -2.09 -12.99
C GLY A 223 -20.37 -3.34 -13.78
N ASP A 224 -19.43 -4.20 -14.15
CA ASP A 224 -19.69 -5.34 -15.05
C ASP A 224 -19.74 -6.72 -14.37
N ASP A 225 -19.81 -6.76 -13.02
CA ASP A 225 -20.00 -8.02 -12.26
C ASP A 225 -21.31 -7.96 -11.44
N GLU A 226 -22.46 -7.86 -12.13
CA GLU A 226 -23.77 -8.26 -11.63
C GLU A 226 -24.29 -9.53 -12.32
#